data_d88c82e42135a2adfcd541288f5c52f2
#
_entry.id   d88c82e42135a2adfcd541288f5c52f2
#
_cell.length_a   1.000
_cell.length_b   1.000
_cell.length_c   1.000
_cell.angle_alpha   90.00
_cell.angle_beta   90.00
_cell.angle_gamma   90.00
#
_symmetry.space_group_name_H-M   'P 1'
#
loop_
_entity.id
_entity.type
_entity.pdbx_description
1 polymer ?
#
loop_
_entity_poly.entity_id
_entity_poly.type
_entity_poly.pdbx_seq_one_letter_code
_entity_poly.pdbx_strand_id
1 'polypeptide(L)'
;MKISIGANIKEGPWGGGNLFVKNLSKYLKAKGHTVVYELIDDDIDIILLTDPRKKSESSSFTHKEIKKYLKKTNPNAKVVHRINECDERKNTRGVNSFYIKANKISNFTIFVSQWLKDTYVKSGYVSKNDSVILAGADSEIFNRDKLSKYKNGERFKIVTHHWSNNWNKGFSTYDLLDKLLNNESFSSKYEFTYIGNLPKKYSFKNTNVMTPLEGVDLANELKKHHIYLTASLNEPSGNHHIEAAQCGLPILYIDSGGIPEYCNGYGVEFNENNFQEKLNDISDNYEFYKESMQSYLNNSDKMSEEFLNVFVKLIEQK
;
A
#
# COMPACT_ATOMS: atom_id res chain seq x y z
N MET A 1 22.00 10.31 11.96
CA MET A 1 22.14 10.39 10.49
C MET A 1 21.28 11.52 9.96
N LYS A 2 21.72 12.16 8.87
CA LYS A 2 20.91 13.06 8.06
C LYS A 2 20.42 12.31 6.83
N ILE A 3 19.09 12.22 6.66
CA ILE A 3 18.44 11.42 5.63
C ILE A 3 17.64 12.35 4.73
N SER A 4 17.94 12.33 3.42
CA SER A 4 17.16 13.06 2.43
C SER A 4 16.18 12.12 1.73
N ILE A 5 14.88 12.42 1.82
CA ILE A 5 13.82 11.63 1.18
C ILE A 5 13.30 12.36 -0.05
N GLY A 6 13.42 11.73 -1.22
CA GLY A 6 13.04 12.31 -2.52
C GLY A 6 11.54 12.43 -2.72
N ALA A 7 10.87 13.24 -1.92
CA ALA A 7 9.43 13.41 -1.99
C ALA A 7 8.96 14.82 -1.65
N ASN A 8 7.95 15.29 -2.38
CA ASN A 8 7.15 16.46 -2.05
C ASN A 8 5.94 16.01 -1.23
N ILE A 9 5.95 16.32 0.08
CA ILE A 9 4.82 15.98 0.96
C ILE A 9 3.62 16.86 0.60
N LYS A 10 2.47 16.23 0.44
CA LYS A 10 1.20 16.90 0.16
C LYS A 10 0.25 16.72 1.35
N GLU A 11 -0.57 17.72 1.60
CA GLU A 11 -1.69 17.63 2.54
C GLU A 11 -2.92 17.02 1.83
N GLY A 12 -3.75 16.30 2.59
CA GLY A 12 -4.93 15.62 2.05
C GLY A 12 -4.67 14.20 1.52
N PRO A 13 -5.67 13.57 0.86
CA PRO A 13 -5.69 12.15 0.50
C PRO A 13 -4.83 11.86 -0.74
N TRP A 14 -3.52 11.98 -0.64
CA TRP A 14 -2.53 11.82 -1.73
C TRP A 14 -1.95 10.41 -1.84
N GLY A 15 -2.71 9.37 -1.61
CA GLY A 15 -2.30 7.99 -1.87
C GLY A 15 -1.08 7.50 -1.06
N GLY A 16 -0.75 6.21 -1.22
CA GLY A 16 0.17 5.49 -0.36
C GLY A 16 1.62 5.96 -0.34
N GLY A 17 2.11 6.56 -1.43
CA GLY A 17 3.48 7.09 -1.46
C GLY A 17 3.69 8.25 -0.51
N ASN A 18 2.70 9.14 -0.40
CA ASN A 18 2.74 10.28 0.51
C ASN A 18 2.65 9.84 1.97
N LEU A 19 1.75 8.89 2.28
CA LEU A 19 1.62 8.31 3.63
C LEU A 19 2.90 7.60 4.07
N PHE A 20 3.52 6.83 3.18
CA PHE A 20 4.83 6.21 3.44
C PHE A 20 5.87 7.24 3.89
N VAL A 21 6.00 8.36 3.18
CA VAL A 21 6.99 9.40 3.50
C VAL A 21 6.66 10.07 4.82
N LYS A 22 5.40 10.40 5.09
CA LYS A 22 4.95 11.00 6.36
C LYS A 22 5.31 10.08 7.54
N ASN A 23 4.96 8.80 7.45
CA ASN A 23 5.18 7.83 8.53
C ASN A 23 6.67 7.56 8.76
N LEU A 24 7.44 7.32 7.69
CA LEU A 24 8.89 7.11 7.80
C LEU A 24 9.58 8.34 8.40
N SER A 25 9.22 9.55 7.95
CA SER A 25 9.80 10.79 8.47
C SER A 25 9.47 11.01 9.95
N LYS A 26 8.22 10.73 10.38
CA LYS A 26 7.79 10.78 11.78
C LYS A 26 8.65 9.85 12.64
N TYR A 27 8.77 8.59 12.22
CA TYR A 27 9.55 7.57 12.92
C TYR A 27 11.04 7.94 13.02
N LEU A 28 11.68 8.32 11.90
CA LEU A 28 13.10 8.68 11.88
C LEU A 28 13.41 9.89 12.78
N LYS A 29 12.55 10.92 12.76
CA LYS A 29 12.68 12.08 13.65
C LYS A 29 12.54 11.70 15.13
N ALA A 30 11.58 10.82 15.47
CA ALA A 30 11.39 10.30 16.82
C ALA A 30 12.60 9.48 17.31
N LYS A 31 13.36 8.85 16.39
CA LYS A 31 14.64 8.14 16.69
C LYS A 31 15.86 9.06 16.69
N GLY A 32 15.69 10.40 16.63
CA GLY A 32 16.79 11.37 16.71
C GLY A 32 17.54 11.60 15.41
N HIS A 33 16.97 11.23 14.25
CA HIS A 33 17.57 11.47 12.94
C HIS A 33 17.06 12.76 12.32
N THR A 34 17.89 13.46 11.53
CA THR A 34 17.51 14.64 10.74
C THR A 34 16.94 14.17 9.41
N VAL A 35 15.74 14.65 9.06
CA VAL A 35 15.08 14.35 7.79
C VAL A 35 14.89 15.63 6.99
N VAL A 36 15.42 15.64 5.76
CA VAL A 36 15.31 16.69 4.75
C VAL A 36 14.69 16.10 3.46
N TYR A 37 14.28 16.97 2.52
CA TYR A 37 13.59 16.55 1.29
C TYR A 37 14.25 17.05 0.02
N GLU A 38 15.42 17.67 0.16
CA GLU A 38 16.24 18.23 -0.92
C GLU A 38 17.68 17.70 -0.87
N LEU A 39 18.49 18.09 -1.88
CA LEU A 39 19.91 17.72 -2.01
C LEU A 39 20.79 19.00 -1.91
N ILE A 40 20.58 19.81 -0.86
CA ILE A 40 21.30 21.09 -0.65
C ILE A 40 22.46 20.89 0.32
N ASP A 41 22.21 20.22 1.45
CA ASP A 41 23.18 20.00 2.51
C ASP A 41 24.33 19.10 2.04
N ASP A 42 25.55 19.38 2.46
CA ASP A 42 26.76 18.63 2.09
C ASP A 42 27.07 17.42 2.99
N ASP A 43 26.32 17.27 4.09
CA ASP A 43 26.46 16.23 5.11
C ASP A 43 25.33 15.18 5.11
N ILE A 44 24.64 14.97 3.99
CA ILE A 44 23.61 13.93 3.87
C ILE A 44 24.25 12.56 3.90
N ASP A 45 23.85 11.72 4.87
CA ASP A 45 24.32 10.34 5.00
C ASP A 45 23.59 9.39 4.05
N ILE A 46 22.25 9.50 3.99
CA ILE A 46 21.36 8.63 3.20
C ILE A 46 20.48 9.46 2.27
N ILE A 47 20.39 9.04 1.03
CA ILE A 47 19.45 9.57 0.05
C ILE A 47 18.44 8.48 -0.32
N LEU A 48 17.18 8.67 0.01
CA LEU A 48 16.09 7.76 -0.34
C LEU A 48 15.40 8.23 -1.63
N LEU A 49 15.65 7.54 -2.74
CA LEU A 49 14.94 7.73 -4.01
C LEU A 49 13.60 7.00 -3.96
N THR A 50 12.50 7.74 -4.09
CA THR A 50 11.13 7.18 -4.05
C THR A 50 10.47 7.10 -5.42
N ASP A 51 10.67 8.13 -6.28
CA ASP A 51 10.19 8.15 -7.66
C ASP A 51 11.22 8.82 -8.57
N PRO A 52 11.85 8.10 -9.49
CA PRO A 52 12.88 8.66 -10.37
C PRO A 52 12.35 9.51 -11.52
N ARG A 53 11.03 9.66 -11.70
CA ARG A 53 10.41 10.36 -12.83
C ARG A 53 10.42 11.88 -12.64
N LYS A 54 10.97 12.63 -13.59
CA LYS A 54 11.07 14.10 -13.54
C LYS A 54 9.71 14.81 -13.50
N LYS A 55 8.66 14.19 -14.07
CA LYS A 55 7.31 14.79 -14.14
C LYS A 55 6.42 14.38 -12.96
N SER A 56 6.94 13.67 -11.97
CA SER A 56 6.17 13.30 -10.80
C SER A 56 6.08 14.48 -9.86
N GLU A 57 4.86 14.93 -9.55
CA GLU A 57 4.62 15.97 -8.55
C GLU A 57 4.98 15.53 -7.13
N SER A 58 5.06 14.22 -6.90
CA SER A 58 5.41 13.63 -5.62
C SER A 58 6.92 13.53 -5.38
N SER A 59 7.76 13.79 -6.39
CA SER A 59 9.21 13.67 -6.29
C SER A 59 9.89 15.04 -6.19
N SER A 60 10.74 15.23 -5.18
CA SER A 60 11.54 16.45 -5.02
C SER A 60 12.85 16.41 -5.82
N PHE A 61 13.37 15.21 -6.10
CA PHE A 61 14.55 15.01 -6.94
C PHE A 61 14.54 13.64 -7.63
N THR A 62 15.32 13.51 -8.69
CA THR A 62 15.44 12.31 -9.51
C THR A 62 16.82 11.67 -9.35
N HIS A 63 16.99 10.47 -9.93
CA HIS A 63 18.30 9.79 -9.99
C HIS A 63 19.39 10.63 -10.69
N LYS A 64 19.03 11.55 -11.59
CA LYS A 64 20.01 12.42 -12.27
C LYS A 64 20.55 13.50 -11.32
N GLU A 65 19.68 14.06 -10.48
CA GLU A 65 20.07 15.06 -9.48
C GLU A 65 20.89 14.42 -8.37
N ILE A 66 20.54 13.20 -7.94
CA ILE A 66 21.36 12.40 -7.03
C ILE A 66 22.76 12.17 -7.62
N LYS A 67 22.86 11.75 -8.89
CA LYS A 67 24.16 11.54 -9.56
C LYS A 67 25.01 12.83 -9.55
N LYS A 68 24.38 14.00 -9.78
CA LYS A 68 25.06 15.29 -9.72
C LYS A 68 25.55 15.62 -8.30
N TYR A 69 24.70 15.36 -7.30
CA TYR A 69 25.01 15.56 -5.88
C TYR A 69 26.22 14.69 -5.46
N LEU A 70 26.17 13.40 -5.71
CA LEU A 70 27.29 12.49 -5.41
C LEU A 70 28.60 12.88 -6.08
N LYS A 71 28.56 13.47 -7.30
CA LYS A 71 29.77 13.90 -7.99
C LYS A 71 30.34 15.22 -7.46
N LYS A 72 29.49 16.15 -7.00
CA LYS A 72 29.89 17.54 -6.77
C LYS A 72 29.89 17.95 -5.29
N THR A 73 29.08 17.28 -4.46
CA THR A 73 28.80 17.73 -3.09
C THR A 73 29.24 16.67 -2.08
N ASN A 74 28.64 15.47 -2.08
CA ASN A 74 29.01 14.42 -1.12
C ASN A 74 29.10 13.07 -1.81
N PRO A 75 30.29 12.59 -2.18
CA PRO A 75 30.48 11.28 -2.82
C PRO A 75 30.27 10.09 -1.87
N ASN A 76 30.23 10.33 -0.54
CA ASN A 76 30.09 9.28 0.48
C ASN A 76 28.65 8.95 0.83
N ALA A 77 27.69 9.82 0.45
CA ALA A 77 26.28 9.58 0.70
C ALA A 77 25.82 8.26 0.08
N LYS A 78 25.07 7.45 0.83
CA LYS A 78 24.54 6.17 0.37
C LYS A 78 23.15 6.37 -0.22
N VAL A 79 22.88 5.72 -1.34
CA VAL A 79 21.60 5.81 -2.06
C VAL A 79 20.78 4.55 -1.86
N VAL A 80 19.56 4.69 -1.35
CA VAL A 80 18.55 3.63 -1.25
C VAL A 80 17.44 3.95 -2.24
N HIS A 81 17.04 2.99 -3.07
CA HIS A 81 15.92 3.15 -4.00
C HIS A 81 14.75 2.30 -3.56
N ARG A 82 13.63 2.93 -3.19
CA ARG A 82 12.37 2.25 -2.91
C ARG A 82 11.56 2.12 -4.20
N ILE A 83 11.28 0.89 -4.63
CA ILE A 83 10.48 0.59 -5.81
C ILE A 83 9.08 0.13 -5.38
N ASN A 84 8.06 0.86 -5.83
CA ASN A 84 6.64 0.63 -5.53
C ASN A 84 5.70 0.85 -6.72
N GLU A 85 6.24 0.90 -7.92
CA GLU A 85 5.49 1.08 -9.18
C GLU A 85 5.96 0.07 -10.20
N CYS A 86 5.07 -0.31 -11.14
CA CYS A 86 5.39 -1.19 -12.26
C CYS A 86 4.47 -0.94 -13.46
N ASP A 87 4.85 -1.50 -14.61
CA ASP A 87 4.07 -1.41 -15.84
C ASP A 87 2.73 -2.15 -15.71
N GLU A 88 2.72 -3.30 -15.04
CA GLU A 88 1.58 -4.21 -14.90
C GLU A 88 0.40 -3.56 -14.18
N ARG A 89 0.67 -2.72 -13.19
CA ARG A 89 -0.36 -2.04 -12.39
C ARG A 89 -1.30 -1.15 -13.19
N LYS A 90 -0.78 -0.49 -14.24
CA LYS A 90 -1.53 0.49 -15.04
C LYS A 90 -1.54 0.17 -16.53
N ASN A 91 -1.12 -1.03 -16.93
CA ASN A 91 -0.95 -1.40 -18.34
C ASN A 91 -0.09 -0.39 -19.11
N THR A 92 1.00 0.08 -18.50
CA THR A 92 1.97 0.98 -19.14
C THR A 92 3.10 0.19 -19.77
N ARG A 93 4.00 0.89 -20.47
CA ARG A 93 5.22 0.30 -21.04
C ARG A 93 6.41 1.20 -20.73
N GLY A 94 7.50 0.58 -20.24
CA GLY A 94 8.76 1.26 -20.03
C GLY A 94 8.96 1.82 -18.61
N VAL A 95 8.01 1.68 -17.68
CA VAL A 95 8.20 2.04 -16.26
C VAL A 95 9.27 1.15 -15.65
N ASN A 96 9.15 -0.18 -15.78
CA ASN A 96 10.11 -1.12 -15.22
C ASN A 96 11.52 -0.86 -15.72
N SER A 97 11.72 -0.73 -17.05
CA SER A 97 13.03 -0.47 -17.64
C SER A 97 13.61 0.89 -17.22
N PHE A 98 12.77 1.91 -17.07
CA PHE A 98 13.20 3.23 -16.59
C PHE A 98 13.67 3.19 -15.13
N TYR A 99 12.92 2.50 -14.24
CA TYR A 99 13.29 2.33 -12.85
C TYR A 99 14.57 1.50 -12.71
N ILE A 100 14.74 0.42 -13.48
CA ILE A 100 15.98 -0.37 -13.54
C ILE A 100 17.18 0.52 -13.93
N LYS A 101 17.01 1.38 -14.95
CA LYS A 101 18.05 2.34 -15.35
C LYS A 101 18.37 3.35 -14.24
N ALA A 102 17.35 3.88 -13.58
CA ALA A 102 17.51 4.82 -12.47
C ALA A 102 18.18 4.15 -11.25
N ASN A 103 17.90 2.87 -11.02
CA ASN A 103 18.43 2.09 -9.90
C ASN A 103 19.96 1.88 -9.96
N LYS A 104 20.60 2.09 -11.10
CA LYS A 104 22.06 1.89 -11.27
C LYS A 104 22.93 2.74 -10.33
N ILE A 105 22.38 3.82 -9.76
CA ILE A 105 23.08 4.68 -8.80
C ILE A 105 22.91 4.22 -7.34
N SER A 106 22.03 3.25 -7.09
CA SER A 106 21.66 2.85 -5.73
C SER A 106 22.68 1.87 -5.14
N ASN A 107 22.97 2.04 -3.87
CA ASN A 107 23.73 1.11 -3.04
C ASN A 107 22.84 -0.04 -2.55
N PHE A 108 21.54 0.22 -2.36
CA PHE A 108 20.57 -0.74 -1.91
C PHE A 108 19.21 -0.49 -2.55
N THR A 109 18.43 -1.57 -2.78
CA THR A 109 17.09 -1.50 -3.35
C THR A 109 16.07 -2.11 -2.40
N ILE A 110 14.94 -1.45 -2.19
CA ILE A 110 13.83 -1.96 -1.39
C ILE A 110 12.60 -2.09 -2.27
N PHE A 111 12.08 -3.31 -2.37
CA PHE A 111 10.81 -3.61 -3.01
C PHE A 111 9.69 -3.69 -1.97
N VAL A 112 8.47 -3.31 -2.34
CA VAL A 112 7.31 -3.34 -1.44
C VAL A 112 6.60 -4.69 -1.40
N SER A 113 7.02 -5.66 -2.21
CA SER A 113 6.56 -7.05 -2.21
C SER A 113 7.54 -7.94 -2.97
N GLN A 114 7.52 -9.23 -2.69
CA GLN A 114 8.29 -10.22 -3.43
C GLN A 114 7.79 -10.32 -4.88
N TRP A 115 6.46 -10.28 -5.08
CA TRP A 115 5.86 -10.23 -6.41
C TRP A 115 6.43 -9.09 -7.27
N LEU A 116 6.58 -7.90 -6.69
CA LEU A 116 7.17 -6.76 -7.42
C LEU A 116 8.63 -7.00 -7.73
N LYS A 117 9.41 -7.53 -6.79
CA LYS A 117 10.82 -7.90 -7.03
C LYS A 117 10.93 -8.90 -8.17
N ASP A 118 10.12 -9.95 -8.18
CA ASP A 118 10.11 -10.98 -9.23
C ASP A 118 9.71 -10.40 -10.60
N THR A 119 8.77 -9.47 -10.62
CA THR A 119 8.38 -8.71 -11.83
C THR A 119 9.55 -7.91 -12.39
N TYR A 120 10.33 -7.27 -11.52
CA TYR A 120 11.53 -6.55 -11.93
C TYR A 120 12.66 -7.48 -12.38
N VAL A 121 12.85 -8.62 -11.75
CA VAL A 121 13.82 -9.64 -12.19
C VAL A 121 13.45 -10.14 -13.59
N LYS A 122 12.18 -10.45 -13.84
CA LYS A 122 11.68 -10.80 -15.20
C LYS A 122 11.90 -9.67 -16.21
N SER A 123 11.89 -8.42 -15.76
CA SER A 123 12.14 -7.23 -16.60
C SER A 123 13.64 -6.91 -16.79
N GLY A 124 14.55 -7.75 -16.28
CA GLY A 124 16.01 -7.60 -16.43
C GLY A 124 16.71 -6.86 -15.26
N TYR A 125 16.04 -6.73 -14.11
CA TYR A 125 16.72 -6.26 -12.90
C TYR A 125 17.70 -7.32 -12.40
N VAL A 126 18.94 -6.89 -12.16
CA VAL A 126 19.99 -7.73 -11.56
C VAL A 126 20.19 -7.27 -10.12
N SER A 127 19.91 -8.16 -9.18
CA SER A 127 20.11 -7.91 -7.76
C SER A 127 21.60 -7.69 -7.47
N LYS A 128 21.89 -6.66 -6.66
CA LYS A 128 23.21 -6.46 -6.03
C LYS A 128 23.07 -6.55 -4.51
N ASN A 129 22.29 -5.61 -3.96
CA ASN A 129 21.90 -5.55 -2.57
C ASN A 129 20.44 -5.12 -2.55
N ASP A 130 19.54 -5.99 -2.16
CA ASP A 130 18.13 -5.68 -2.08
C ASP A 130 17.40 -6.44 -0.96
N SER A 131 16.24 -5.95 -0.60
CA SER A 131 15.29 -6.63 0.28
C SER A 131 13.85 -6.32 -0.11
N VAL A 132 12.92 -7.07 0.44
CA VAL A 132 11.50 -6.74 0.47
C VAL A 132 11.19 -6.18 1.85
N ILE A 133 10.58 -4.99 1.89
CA ILE A 133 10.02 -4.40 3.10
C ILE A 133 8.58 -4.06 2.81
N LEU A 134 7.67 -4.76 3.49
CA LEU A 134 6.25 -4.56 3.31
C LEU A 134 5.81 -3.18 3.82
N ALA A 135 4.85 -2.57 3.14
CA ALA A 135 4.24 -1.32 3.59
C ALA A 135 3.41 -1.54 4.87
N GLY A 136 3.21 -0.47 5.62
CA GLY A 136 2.42 -0.49 6.85
C GLY A 136 1.52 0.73 6.98
N ALA A 137 0.38 0.60 7.66
CA ALA A 137 -0.50 1.70 8.01
C ALA A 137 -0.13 2.29 9.38
N ASP A 138 -0.49 3.56 9.61
CA ASP A 138 -0.28 4.24 10.89
C ASP A 138 -1.20 3.64 11.97
N SER A 139 -0.61 2.97 12.96
CA SER A 139 -1.34 2.29 14.04
C SER A 139 -2.00 3.24 15.05
N GLU A 140 -1.60 4.51 15.11
CA GLU A 140 -2.29 5.52 15.92
C GLU A 140 -3.65 5.86 15.30
N ILE A 141 -3.79 5.76 13.97
CA ILE A 141 -5.02 6.04 13.23
C ILE A 141 -5.80 4.75 12.97
N PHE A 142 -5.15 3.76 12.35
CA PHE A 142 -5.76 2.49 11.96
C PHE A 142 -5.45 1.44 13.04
N ASN A 143 -6.39 1.24 13.92
CA ASN A 143 -6.30 0.29 15.05
C ASN A 143 -7.67 -0.34 15.30
N ARG A 144 -7.72 -1.32 16.17
CA ARG A 144 -8.94 -2.10 16.47
C ARG A 144 -9.86 -1.46 17.52
N ASP A 145 -9.50 -0.29 18.07
CA ASP A 145 -10.28 0.38 19.07
C ASP A 145 -11.68 0.74 18.52
N LYS A 146 -12.72 0.35 19.24
CA LYS A 146 -14.12 0.57 18.85
C LYS A 146 -14.55 -0.14 17.55
N LEU A 147 -13.85 -1.22 17.13
CA LEU A 147 -14.32 -2.07 16.03
C LEU A 147 -15.72 -2.62 16.36
N SER A 148 -16.64 -2.48 15.41
CA SER A 148 -18.00 -3.02 15.53
C SER A 148 -17.96 -4.55 15.62
N LYS A 149 -18.80 -5.09 16.54
CA LYS A 149 -18.96 -6.53 16.67
C LYS A 149 -20.11 -6.97 15.78
N TYR A 150 -19.90 -8.03 15.01
CA TYR A 150 -20.99 -8.70 14.30
C TYR A 150 -21.99 -9.26 15.30
N LYS A 151 -23.27 -9.05 15.04
CA LYS A 151 -24.38 -9.63 15.83
C LYS A 151 -25.06 -10.71 15.01
N ASN A 152 -25.27 -11.86 15.62
CA ASN A 152 -25.94 -12.95 14.93
C ASN A 152 -27.30 -12.50 14.36
N GLY A 153 -27.53 -12.78 13.07
CA GLY A 153 -28.75 -12.41 12.35
C GLY A 153 -28.72 -11.02 11.69
N GLU A 154 -27.68 -10.21 11.88
CA GLU A 154 -27.50 -9.00 11.05
C GLU A 154 -26.82 -9.32 9.71
N ARG A 155 -26.95 -8.41 8.75
CA ARG A 155 -26.23 -8.54 7.46
C ARG A 155 -24.74 -8.33 7.66
N PHE A 156 -23.93 -9.11 6.94
CA PHE A 156 -22.50 -8.84 6.85
C PHE A 156 -22.24 -7.55 6.08
N LYS A 157 -21.56 -6.60 6.70
CA LYS A 157 -21.19 -5.31 6.15
C LYS A 157 -19.83 -5.42 5.48
N ILE A 158 -19.84 -5.44 4.15
CA ILE A 158 -18.63 -5.50 3.33
C ILE A 158 -18.23 -4.08 2.97
N VAL A 159 -16.94 -3.76 3.03
CA VAL A 159 -16.43 -2.44 2.63
C VAL A 159 -15.19 -2.57 1.76
N THR A 160 -15.02 -1.61 0.85
CA THR A 160 -13.78 -1.32 0.15
C THR A 160 -13.56 0.18 0.04
N HIS A 161 -12.31 0.61 -0.14
CA HIS A 161 -12.04 2.02 -0.41
C HIS A 161 -10.90 2.23 -1.39
N HIS A 162 -11.04 3.23 -2.29
CA HIS A 162 -10.02 3.58 -3.26
C HIS A 162 -10.03 5.07 -3.60
N TRP A 163 -8.87 5.70 -3.58
CA TRP A 163 -8.70 7.04 -4.13
C TRP A 163 -8.78 7.06 -5.66
N SER A 164 -8.10 6.09 -6.31
CA SER A 164 -8.06 6.00 -7.76
C SER A 164 -9.35 5.38 -8.32
N ASN A 165 -9.88 5.99 -9.38
CA ASN A 165 -11.03 5.50 -10.13
C ASN A 165 -10.65 4.60 -11.32
N ASN A 166 -9.42 4.06 -11.36
CA ASN A 166 -8.99 3.13 -12.39
C ASN A 166 -9.74 1.80 -12.27
N TRP A 167 -10.21 1.22 -13.39
CA TRP A 167 -10.95 -0.03 -13.41
C TRP A 167 -10.21 -1.20 -12.75
N ASN A 168 -8.87 -1.24 -12.90
CA ASN A 168 -8.02 -2.25 -12.27
C ASN A 168 -8.02 -2.21 -10.73
N LYS A 169 -8.71 -1.24 -10.10
CA LYS A 169 -8.90 -1.22 -8.65
C LYS A 169 -9.93 -2.24 -8.14
N GLY A 170 -10.39 -3.13 -9.02
CA GLY A 170 -11.28 -4.23 -8.68
C GLY A 170 -12.73 -4.00 -9.10
N PHE A 171 -13.01 -3.01 -9.94
CA PHE A 171 -14.38 -2.66 -10.31
C PHE A 171 -15.13 -3.81 -10.99
N SER A 172 -14.47 -4.76 -11.65
CA SER A 172 -15.12 -5.96 -12.17
C SER A 172 -15.76 -6.80 -11.06
N THR A 173 -15.07 -7.00 -9.94
CA THR A 173 -15.58 -7.73 -8.77
C THR A 173 -16.62 -6.92 -8.01
N TYR A 174 -16.41 -5.61 -7.86
CA TYR A 174 -17.37 -4.75 -7.16
C TYR A 174 -18.68 -4.63 -7.92
N ASP A 175 -18.65 -4.58 -9.25
CA ASP A 175 -19.83 -4.62 -10.12
C ASP A 175 -20.57 -5.97 -10.04
N LEU A 176 -19.80 -7.08 -9.96
CA LEU A 176 -20.38 -8.40 -9.71
C LEU A 176 -21.11 -8.44 -8.36
N LEU A 177 -20.48 -7.94 -7.29
CA LEU A 177 -21.10 -7.89 -5.96
C LEU A 177 -22.36 -7.00 -5.96
N ASP A 178 -22.33 -5.83 -6.61
CA ASP A 178 -23.47 -4.96 -6.75
C ASP A 178 -24.65 -5.65 -7.47
N LYS A 179 -24.37 -6.45 -8.51
CA LYS A 179 -25.38 -7.24 -9.22
C LYS A 179 -25.95 -8.36 -8.36
N LEU A 180 -25.12 -9.06 -7.56
CA LEU A 180 -25.58 -10.09 -6.64
C LEU A 180 -26.52 -9.52 -5.58
N LEU A 181 -26.29 -8.31 -5.10
CA LEU A 181 -27.17 -7.60 -4.15
C LEU A 181 -28.57 -7.29 -4.70
N ASN A 182 -28.80 -7.40 -6.00
CA ASN A 182 -30.16 -7.31 -6.57
C ASN A 182 -31.03 -8.54 -6.24
N ASN A 183 -30.42 -9.65 -5.81
CA ASN A 183 -31.15 -10.83 -5.36
C ASN A 183 -31.50 -10.70 -3.86
N GLU A 184 -32.78 -10.85 -3.53
CA GLU A 184 -33.29 -10.66 -2.14
C GLU A 184 -32.63 -11.64 -1.14
N SER A 185 -32.45 -12.90 -1.53
CA SER A 185 -31.79 -13.88 -0.64
C SER A 185 -30.32 -13.55 -0.38
N PHE A 186 -29.64 -12.87 -1.31
CA PHE A 186 -28.26 -12.42 -1.13
C PHE A 186 -28.20 -11.10 -0.34
N SER A 187 -29.06 -10.13 -0.66
CA SER A 187 -29.08 -8.83 0.03
C SER A 187 -29.67 -8.92 1.46
N SER A 188 -30.39 -10.00 1.79
CA SER A 188 -30.75 -10.28 3.19
C SER A 188 -29.55 -10.71 4.05
N LYS A 189 -28.49 -11.27 3.44
CA LYS A 189 -27.26 -11.73 4.14
C LYS A 189 -26.13 -10.71 4.09
N TYR A 190 -26.04 -9.91 3.01
CA TYR A 190 -24.92 -8.99 2.74
C TYR A 190 -25.35 -7.58 2.43
N GLU A 191 -24.50 -6.62 2.77
CA GLU A 191 -24.52 -5.25 2.27
C GLU A 191 -23.12 -4.80 1.90
N PHE A 192 -23.00 -3.88 0.93
CA PHE A 192 -21.71 -3.42 0.44
C PHE A 192 -21.60 -1.90 0.45
N THR A 193 -20.48 -1.40 0.94
CA THR A 193 -20.13 0.03 0.95
C THR A 193 -18.85 0.23 0.16
N TYR A 194 -18.90 1.13 -0.81
CA TYR A 194 -17.75 1.61 -1.56
C TYR A 194 -17.41 3.03 -1.13
N ILE A 195 -16.17 3.26 -0.66
CA ILE A 195 -15.68 4.59 -0.26
C ILE A 195 -14.65 5.04 -1.29
N GLY A 196 -14.94 6.08 -2.09
CA GLY A 196 -13.96 6.56 -3.05
C GLY A 196 -14.53 7.16 -4.34
N ASN A 197 -13.63 7.34 -5.31
CA ASN A 197 -13.98 7.89 -6.61
C ASN A 197 -14.41 6.77 -7.57
N LEU A 198 -15.52 6.99 -8.28
CA LEU A 198 -16.01 6.06 -9.29
C LEU A 198 -15.39 6.31 -10.67
N PRO A 199 -15.25 5.28 -11.52
CA PRO A 199 -14.90 5.45 -12.92
C PRO A 199 -15.90 6.35 -13.64
N LYS A 200 -15.42 7.06 -14.66
CA LYS A 200 -16.31 7.92 -15.48
C LYS A 200 -17.47 7.11 -16.07
N LYS A 201 -18.68 7.65 -15.96
CA LYS A 201 -19.92 7.04 -16.48
C LYS A 201 -20.30 5.70 -15.83
N TYR A 202 -19.74 5.38 -14.66
CA TYR A 202 -20.09 4.20 -13.89
C TYR A 202 -20.82 4.60 -12.60
N SER A 203 -21.83 3.83 -12.23
CA SER A 203 -22.56 3.94 -10.95
C SER A 203 -23.00 2.57 -10.47
N PHE A 204 -22.94 2.34 -9.20
CA PHE A 204 -23.57 1.20 -8.54
C PHE A 204 -25.08 1.39 -8.44
N LYS A 205 -25.83 0.28 -8.30
CA LYS A 205 -27.29 0.29 -8.16
C LYS A 205 -27.74 -0.11 -6.74
N ASN A 206 -27.00 -1.03 -6.10
CA ASN A 206 -27.38 -1.66 -4.83
C ASN A 206 -26.32 -1.42 -3.75
N THR A 207 -25.21 -0.79 -4.10
CA THR A 207 -24.07 -0.51 -3.22
C THR A 207 -24.20 0.86 -2.58
N ASN A 208 -23.93 0.98 -1.30
CA ASN A 208 -23.80 2.27 -0.62
C ASN A 208 -22.48 2.95 -1.04
N VAL A 209 -22.57 4.15 -1.64
CA VAL A 209 -21.41 4.89 -2.15
C VAL A 209 -21.15 6.11 -1.27
N MET A 210 -19.90 6.21 -0.80
CA MET A 210 -19.42 7.35 -0.02
C MET A 210 -18.29 8.07 -0.78
N THR A 211 -18.19 9.38 -0.57
CA THR A 211 -17.04 10.17 -1.05
C THR A 211 -15.75 9.68 -0.40
N PRO A 212 -14.57 9.94 -1.02
CA PRO A 212 -13.29 9.56 -0.44
C PRO A 212 -13.11 10.09 0.98
N LEU A 213 -12.68 9.23 1.90
CA LEU A 213 -12.31 9.54 3.27
C LEU A 213 -10.82 9.30 3.47
N GLU A 214 -10.23 9.91 4.50
CA GLU A 214 -8.83 9.72 4.90
C GLU A 214 -8.65 9.74 6.42
N GLY A 215 -7.52 9.25 6.89
CA GLY A 215 -7.10 9.34 8.29
C GLY A 215 -8.12 8.77 9.25
N VAL A 216 -8.44 9.52 10.30
CA VAL A 216 -9.34 9.09 11.37
C VAL A 216 -10.76 8.86 10.88
N ASP A 217 -11.26 9.67 9.94
CA ASP A 217 -12.61 9.52 9.40
C ASP A 217 -12.74 8.21 8.61
N LEU A 218 -11.74 7.86 7.80
CA LEU A 218 -11.68 6.58 7.11
C LEU A 218 -11.59 5.42 8.11
N ALA A 219 -10.72 5.51 9.12
CA ALA A 219 -10.58 4.46 10.13
C ALA A 219 -11.89 4.24 10.90
N ASN A 220 -12.59 5.31 11.28
CA ASN A 220 -13.88 5.23 11.96
C ASN A 220 -14.96 4.61 11.06
N GLU A 221 -14.94 4.89 9.76
CA GLU A 221 -15.89 4.30 8.83
C GLU A 221 -15.61 2.80 8.61
N LEU A 222 -14.34 2.42 8.37
CA LEU A 222 -13.93 1.02 8.22
C LEU A 222 -14.39 0.17 9.41
N LYS A 223 -14.21 0.67 10.63
CA LYS A 223 -14.57 -0.03 11.88
C LYS A 223 -16.08 -0.28 12.08
N LYS A 224 -16.95 0.29 11.26
CA LYS A 224 -18.40 0.00 11.27
C LYS A 224 -18.75 -1.25 10.46
N HIS A 225 -17.79 -1.81 9.72
CA HIS A 225 -17.95 -2.94 8.82
C HIS A 225 -17.36 -4.24 9.38
N HIS A 226 -17.63 -5.36 8.72
CA HIS A 226 -17.22 -6.69 9.18
C HIS A 226 -16.15 -7.31 8.31
N ILE A 227 -16.24 -7.15 6.98
CA ILE A 227 -15.34 -7.76 6.00
C ILE A 227 -14.81 -6.67 5.07
N TYR A 228 -13.51 -6.68 4.83
CA TYR A 228 -12.90 -5.83 3.82
C TYR A 228 -12.69 -6.61 2.52
N LEU A 229 -13.14 -6.05 1.40
CA LEU A 229 -12.95 -6.63 0.07
C LEU A 229 -11.86 -5.86 -0.70
N THR A 230 -10.83 -6.56 -1.17
CA THR A 230 -9.86 -6.01 -2.12
C THR A 230 -9.76 -6.87 -3.38
N ALA A 231 -9.99 -6.26 -4.53
CA ALA A 231 -9.95 -6.91 -5.84
C ALA A 231 -9.03 -6.18 -6.83
N SER A 232 -8.08 -5.37 -6.33
CA SER A 232 -7.14 -4.64 -7.17
C SER A 232 -6.22 -5.57 -7.95
N LEU A 233 -6.12 -5.36 -9.27
CA LEU A 233 -5.27 -6.18 -10.14
C LEU A 233 -3.84 -5.63 -10.20
N ASN A 234 -2.85 -6.52 -10.12
CA ASN A 234 -1.42 -6.20 -10.22
C ASN A 234 -0.98 -5.08 -9.26
N GLU A 235 -1.58 -5.01 -8.07
CA GLU A 235 -1.22 -4.02 -7.06
C GLU A 235 0.09 -4.44 -6.36
N PRO A 236 1.16 -3.64 -6.39
CA PRO A 236 2.43 -4.00 -5.75
C PRO A 236 2.35 -4.13 -4.23
N SER A 237 1.51 -3.32 -3.58
CA SER A 237 1.29 -3.38 -2.13
C SER A 237 -0.15 -3.03 -1.75
N GLY A 238 -0.57 -1.78 -1.90
CA GLY A 238 -1.94 -1.33 -1.65
C GLY A 238 -2.21 -0.97 -0.19
N ASN A 239 -2.18 0.32 0.15
CA ASN A 239 -2.45 0.77 1.52
C ASN A 239 -3.86 0.42 1.99
N HIS A 240 -4.84 0.39 1.08
CA HIS A 240 -6.24 0.22 1.39
C HIS A 240 -6.55 -1.06 2.21
N HIS A 241 -6.02 -2.21 1.82
CA HIS A 241 -6.24 -3.43 2.59
C HIS A 241 -5.39 -3.49 3.87
N ILE A 242 -4.21 -2.83 3.89
CA ILE A 242 -3.38 -2.74 5.08
C ILE A 242 -4.09 -1.90 6.17
N GLU A 243 -4.68 -0.76 5.78
CA GLU A 243 -5.45 0.12 6.65
C GLU A 243 -6.67 -0.61 7.26
N ALA A 244 -7.39 -1.37 6.44
CA ALA A 244 -8.50 -2.18 6.89
C ALA A 244 -8.08 -3.33 7.82
N ALA A 245 -6.99 -4.03 7.49
CA ALA A 245 -6.43 -5.09 8.32
C ALA A 245 -5.99 -4.56 9.70
N GLN A 246 -5.34 -3.40 9.74
CA GLN A 246 -4.98 -2.73 11.00
C GLN A 246 -6.22 -2.36 11.83
N CYS A 247 -7.33 -2.01 11.19
CA CYS A 247 -8.62 -1.81 11.87
C CYS A 247 -9.25 -3.12 12.38
N GLY A 248 -8.69 -4.28 12.01
CA GLY A 248 -9.13 -5.60 12.46
C GLY A 248 -10.21 -6.23 11.60
N LEU A 249 -10.40 -5.79 10.34
CA LEU A 249 -11.33 -6.41 9.40
C LEU A 249 -10.66 -7.61 8.71
N PRO A 250 -11.24 -8.82 8.77
CA PRO A 250 -10.84 -9.93 7.90
C PRO A 250 -10.92 -9.54 6.43
N ILE A 251 -9.94 -10.01 5.63
CA ILE A 251 -9.79 -9.57 4.25
C ILE A 251 -10.26 -10.65 3.27
N LEU A 252 -11.23 -10.32 2.42
CA LEU A 252 -11.53 -11.10 1.23
C LEU A 252 -10.70 -10.50 0.09
N TYR A 253 -9.70 -11.24 -0.42
CA TYR A 253 -8.70 -10.68 -1.31
C TYR A 253 -8.49 -11.50 -2.58
N ILE A 254 -8.26 -10.78 -3.70
CA ILE A 254 -7.95 -11.42 -4.97
C ILE A 254 -6.50 -11.89 -5.00
N ASP A 255 -6.25 -13.06 -5.59
CA ASP A 255 -4.89 -13.54 -5.92
C ASP A 255 -4.32 -12.71 -7.09
N SER A 256 -3.80 -11.52 -6.77
CA SER A 256 -3.22 -10.64 -7.79
C SER A 256 -2.18 -9.68 -7.20
N GLY A 257 -1.07 -9.56 -7.89
CA GLY A 257 0.01 -8.66 -7.47
C GLY A 257 0.69 -9.12 -6.18
N GLY A 258 1.05 -8.16 -5.35
CA GLY A 258 1.61 -8.39 -4.02
C GLY A 258 0.56 -8.51 -2.92
N ILE A 259 -0.75 -8.45 -3.22
CA ILE A 259 -1.82 -8.49 -2.22
C ILE A 259 -1.75 -9.73 -1.33
N PRO A 260 -1.53 -10.97 -1.86
CA PRO A 260 -1.44 -12.16 -1.03
C PRO A 260 -0.36 -12.08 0.07
N GLU A 261 0.75 -11.39 -0.18
CA GLU A 261 1.84 -11.24 0.81
C GLU A 261 1.42 -10.46 2.06
N TYR A 262 0.39 -9.63 1.94
CA TYR A 262 -0.18 -8.82 3.02
C TYR A 262 -1.38 -9.48 3.69
N CYS A 263 -2.09 -10.35 2.98
CA CYS A 263 -3.42 -10.84 3.37
C CYS A 263 -3.43 -12.32 3.76
N ASN A 264 -2.44 -13.11 3.34
CA ASN A 264 -2.36 -14.54 3.66
C ASN A 264 -2.32 -14.76 5.18
N GLY A 265 -3.22 -15.63 5.68
CA GLY A 265 -3.43 -15.88 7.11
C GLY A 265 -4.39 -14.90 7.81
N TYR A 266 -4.87 -13.86 7.11
CA TYR A 266 -5.73 -12.81 7.67
C TYR A 266 -7.08 -12.68 6.94
N GLY A 267 -7.46 -13.69 6.18
CA GLY A 267 -8.69 -13.71 5.43
C GLY A 267 -8.72 -14.81 4.38
N VAL A 268 -9.54 -14.63 3.36
CA VAL A 268 -9.82 -15.64 2.34
C VAL A 268 -9.41 -15.13 0.97
N GLU A 269 -8.62 -15.93 0.25
CA GLU A 269 -8.24 -15.67 -1.12
C GLU A 269 -9.34 -16.10 -2.08
N PHE A 270 -9.60 -15.26 -3.09
CA PHE A 270 -10.49 -15.59 -4.19
C PHE A 270 -9.86 -15.31 -5.55
N ASN A 271 -10.43 -15.93 -6.57
CA ASN A 271 -10.16 -15.66 -7.98
C ASN A 271 -11.46 -15.29 -8.73
N GLU A 272 -11.34 -15.03 -10.03
CA GLU A 272 -12.48 -14.59 -10.87
C GLU A 272 -13.67 -15.59 -10.88
N ASN A 273 -13.44 -16.88 -10.59
CA ASN A 273 -14.45 -17.94 -10.71
C ASN A 273 -15.11 -18.34 -9.38
N ASN A 274 -14.52 -17.99 -8.23
CA ASN A 274 -14.97 -18.51 -6.93
C ASN A 274 -15.33 -17.40 -5.91
N PHE A 275 -15.48 -16.17 -6.35
CA PHE A 275 -15.74 -15.02 -5.47
C PHE A 275 -16.91 -15.26 -4.49
N GLN A 276 -18.05 -15.73 -4.99
CA GLN A 276 -19.23 -15.93 -4.14
C GLN A 276 -19.04 -17.08 -3.13
N GLU A 277 -18.37 -18.17 -3.54
CA GLU A 277 -17.99 -19.26 -2.64
C GLU A 277 -17.10 -18.74 -1.51
N LYS A 278 -16.07 -17.96 -1.84
CA LYS A 278 -15.11 -17.43 -0.86
C LYS A 278 -15.70 -16.34 0.03
N LEU A 279 -16.68 -15.57 -0.48
CA LEU A 279 -17.47 -14.66 0.35
C LEU A 279 -18.31 -15.41 1.38
N ASN A 280 -18.91 -16.53 1.01
CA ASN A 280 -19.61 -17.39 1.95
C ASN A 280 -18.65 -18.00 2.98
N ASP A 281 -17.50 -18.52 2.55
CA ASP A 281 -16.48 -19.07 3.44
C ASP A 281 -16.03 -18.07 4.52
N ILE A 282 -15.66 -16.84 4.15
CA ILE A 282 -15.23 -15.84 5.13
C ILE A 282 -16.37 -15.43 6.08
N SER A 283 -17.62 -15.39 5.62
CA SER A 283 -18.76 -15.05 6.46
C SER A 283 -19.19 -16.20 7.38
N ASP A 284 -19.16 -17.44 6.90
CA ASP A 284 -19.52 -18.61 7.69
C ASP A 284 -18.47 -18.93 8.77
N ASN A 285 -17.19 -18.54 8.53
CA ASN A 285 -16.07 -18.69 9.47
C ASN A 285 -15.60 -17.34 10.04
N TYR A 286 -16.48 -16.34 10.12
CA TYR A 286 -16.13 -14.95 10.44
C TYR A 286 -15.33 -14.79 11.74
N GLU A 287 -15.75 -15.41 12.84
CA GLU A 287 -15.06 -15.26 14.14
C GLU A 287 -13.64 -15.84 14.10
N PHE A 288 -13.38 -16.92 13.36
CA PHE A 288 -12.04 -17.46 13.15
C PHE A 288 -11.12 -16.45 12.43
N TYR A 289 -11.59 -15.88 11.32
CA TYR A 289 -10.79 -14.89 10.58
C TYR A 289 -10.61 -13.58 11.34
N LYS A 290 -11.62 -13.15 12.09
CA LYS A 290 -11.54 -11.97 12.96
C LYS A 290 -10.51 -12.15 14.09
N GLU A 291 -10.43 -13.35 14.66
CA GLU A 291 -9.41 -13.66 15.66
C GLU A 291 -8.00 -13.60 15.08
N SER A 292 -7.79 -14.11 13.88
CA SER A 292 -6.49 -14.04 13.19
C SER A 292 -5.99 -12.62 13.01
N MET A 293 -6.89 -11.64 12.86
CA MET A 293 -6.52 -10.22 12.75
C MET A 293 -5.79 -9.68 13.98
N GLN A 294 -5.86 -10.34 15.13
CA GLN A 294 -5.14 -9.92 16.34
C GLN A 294 -3.62 -9.97 16.15
N SER A 295 -3.14 -10.83 15.28
CA SER A 295 -1.73 -11.02 14.96
C SER A 295 -1.26 -10.20 13.75
N TYR A 296 -2.09 -9.33 13.15
CA TYR A 296 -1.68 -8.52 12.01
C TYR A 296 -0.62 -7.49 12.40
N LEU A 297 0.56 -7.56 11.75
CA LEU A 297 1.76 -6.83 12.15
C LEU A 297 2.27 -5.78 11.14
N ASN A 298 1.61 -5.63 9.98
CA ASN A 298 2.08 -4.71 8.94
C ASN A 298 1.68 -3.26 9.26
N ASN A 299 2.31 -2.66 10.25
CA ASN A 299 2.16 -1.25 10.63
C ASN A 299 3.35 -0.40 10.17
N SER A 300 3.17 0.92 10.22
CA SER A 300 4.18 1.88 9.78
C SER A 300 5.44 1.88 10.62
N ASP A 301 5.36 1.53 11.90
CA ASP A 301 6.52 1.51 12.80
C ASP A 301 7.45 0.34 12.44
N LYS A 302 6.90 -0.87 12.26
CA LYS A 302 7.67 -2.04 11.79
C LYS A 302 8.33 -1.75 10.45
N MET A 303 7.56 -1.24 9.47
CA MET A 303 8.10 -0.85 8.17
C MET A 303 9.25 0.15 8.32
N SER A 304 9.07 1.20 9.13
CA SER A 304 10.07 2.26 9.32
C SER A 304 11.31 1.77 10.04
N GLU A 305 11.16 0.85 11.00
CA GLU A 305 12.27 0.20 11.68
C GLU A 305 13.12 -0.63 10.71
N GLU A 306 12.48 -1.41 9.81
CA GLU A 306 13.18 -2.17 8.79
C GLU A 306 13.95 -1.25 7.81
N PHE A 307 13.38 -0.09 7.44
CA PHE A 307 14.10 0.92 6.66
C PHE A 307 15.30 1.48 7.42
N LEU A 308 15.13 1.83 8.70
CA LEU A 308 16.22 2.34 9.55
C LEU A 308 17.35 1.32 9.66
N ASN A 309 17.04 0.04 9.83
CA ASN A 309 18.02 -1.03 9.90
C ASN A 309 18.87 -1.14 8.60
N VAL A 310 18.22 -0.97 7.44
CA VAL A 310 18.96 -0.89 6.16
C VAL A 310 19.88 0.34 6.12
N PHE A 311 19.41 1.50 6.57
CA PHE A 311 20.20 2.73 6.59
C PHE A 311 21.43 2.62 7.50
N VAL A 312 21.24 2.10 8.72
CA VAL A 312 22.34 1.87 9.69
C VAL A 312 23.38 0.92 9.10
N LYS A 313 22.93 -0.23 8.57
CA LYS A 313 23.83 -1.22 7.95
C LYS A 313 24.66 -0.63 6.80
N LEU A 314 24.10 0.26 5.98
CA LEU A 314 24.82 0.89 4.89
C LEU A 314 25.87 1.91 5.33
N ILE A 315 25.66 2.54 6.48
CA ILE A 315 26.63 3.50 7.04
C ILE A 315 27.76 2.76 7.76
N GLU A 316 27.48 1.64 8.43
CA GLU A 316 28.47 0.81 9.12
C GLU A 316 29.41 0.04 8.16
N GLN A 317 28.96 -0.24 6.93
CA GLN A 317 29.77 -0.85 5.86
C GLN A 317 30.69 0.20 5.21
N LYS A 318 31.58 0.80 6.00
CA LYS A 318 32.61 1.74 5.49
C LYS A 318 33.80 1.00 4.87
#